data_5f85f614259b2fbf140b1b12c2859e7d
#
_entry.id   5f85f614259b2fbf140b1b12c2859e7d
#
_cell.length_a   1.000
_cell.length_b   1.000
_cell.length_c   1.000
_cell.angle_alpha   90.00
_cell.angle_beta   90.00
_cell.angle_gamma   90.00
#
_symmetry.space_group_name_H-M   'P 1'
#
loop_
_entity.id
_entity.type
_entity.pdbx_description
1 polymer ?
#
loop_
_entity_poly.entity_id
_entity_poly.type
_entity_poly.pdbx_seq_one_letter_code
_entity_poly.pdbx_strand_id
1 'polypeptide(L)'
;MMQYQHIKMPEQGQYITVDEQGQWVIPSEPVIAYINGDGVGQDVMPVMRNIVDCAIKHCYKNKRKIHWMQVFNGQQAAKLYDGDWFPQETIQAVRACKIAIKGPLTTPLGGGFRSLNVALRQEMDLFVNMRTIRGFSALPSPLKNPFLTNITVLRDSSEDVYSGIEWQAGSIESEKMLDFLCEEMGVTRLRFSQDCGIGIKNISKEGSERLTRFALNFALNNNRDSVTFVHKGNVLKFTDGAFKRWGFALAKKEFNAIEHENGRWLKIERAGQSPLIIKEVIADNMLQQCLMNPEQFDVVATTNQNGDFLADMLSAQVGGVGIMPAANLNNDVAFFEPTHGTFERIAGQNKANPSSSILSAVLMLKFMKWDEAALTIENALENTLASGYVTFDLTQQGIDTSKTHNSTTLSCTDFADKVIEHF
;
A
#
# COMPACT_ATOMS: atom_id res chain seq x y z
N MET A 1 -3.60 -15.00 -29.05
CA MET A 1 -3.08 -13.73 -28.49
C MET A 1 -4.26 -12.89 -28.06
N MET A 2 -4.24 -12.31 -26.85
CA MET A 2 -5.27 -11.32 -26.47
C MET A 2 -5.16 -10.13 -27.42
N GLN A 3 -6.25 -9.73 -28.03
CA GLN A 3 -6.30 -8.56 -28.88
C GLN A 3 -6.93 -7.43 -28.07
N TYR A 4 -6.15 -6.41 -27.76
CA TYR A 4 -6.59 -5.23 -27.03
C TYR A 4 -7.03 -4.13 -28.00
N GLN A 5 -7.96 -3.29 -27.59
CA GLN A 5 -8.48 -2.19 -28.41
C GLN A 5 -7.52 -0.98 -28.42
N HIS A 6 -7.05 -0.57 -27.26
CA HIS A 6 -6.19 0.60 -27.09
C HIS A 6 -4.83 0.31 -26.46
N ILE A 7 -4.66 -0.86 -25.83
CA ILE A 7 -3.40 -1.25 -25.20
C ILE A 7 -2.46 -1.83 -26.25
N LYS A 8 -1.25 -1.27 -26.34
CA LYS A 8 -0.19 -1.77 -27.21
C LYS A 8 0.70 -2.73 -26.44
N MET A 9 0.75 -3.98 -26.88
CA MET A 9 1.68 -4.96 -26.34
C MET A 9 3.12 -4.64 -26.76
N PRO A 10 4.10 -4.76 -25.85
CA PRO A 10 5.51 -4.69 -26.24
C PRO A 10 5.85 -5.76 -27.28
N GLU A 11 6.72 -5.44 -28.23
CA GLU A 11 7.18 -6.39 -29.24
C GLU A 11 8.06 -7.51 -28.66
N GLN A 12 8.66 -7.27 -27.51
CA GLN A 12 9.56 -8.16 -26.77
C GLN A 12 9.13 -8.27 -25.32
N GLY A 13 9.72 -9.22 -24.61
CA GLY A 13 9.44 -9.47 -23.21
C GLY A 13 8.64 -10.76 -22.99
N GLN A 14 8.63 -11.21 -21.75
CA GLN A 14 7.96 -12.45 -21.33
C GLN A 14 6.97 -12.14 -20.21
N TYR A 15 5.82 -12.80 -20.22
CA TYR A 15 4.87 -12.67 -19.12
C TYR A 15 5.37 -13.41 -17.87
N ILE A 16 5.13 -12.81 -16.73
CA ILE A 16 5.37 -13.41 -15.43
C ILE A 16 4.36 -14.54 -15.21
N THR A 17 4.77 -15.65 -14.61
CA THR A 17 3.90 -16.77 -14.28
C THR A 17 3.98 -17.11 -12.79
N VAL A 18 3.01 -17.88 -12.32
CA VAL A 18 3.03 -18.51 -10.99
C VAL A 18 3.00 -20.01 -11.24
N ASP A 19 3.90 -20.74 -10.61
CA ASP A 19 3.99 -22.20 -10.78
C ASP A 19 2.92 -22.95 -9.95
N GLU A 20 2.90 -24.27 -10.07
CA GLU A 20 1.92 -25.11 -9.35
C GLU A 20 2.08 -25.07 -7.82
N GLN A 21 3.24 -24.64 -7.32
CA GLN A 21 3.55 -24.45 -5.90
C GLN A 21 3.21 -23.03 -5.42
N GLY A 22 2.67 -22.17 -6.30
CA GLY A 22 2.34 -20.78 -6.00
C GLY A 22 3.55 -19.84 -5.95
N GLN A 23 4.71 -20.28 -6.53
CA GLN A 23 5.90 -19.43 -6.58
C GLN A 23 5.91 -18.58 -7.84
N TRP A 24 6.32 -17.34 -7.70
CA TRP A 24 6.42 -16.38 -8.79
C TRP A 24 7.66 -16.68 -9.65
N VAL A 25 7.45 -16.90 -10.93
CA VAL A 25 8.53 -17.11 -11.93
C VAL A 25 8.73 -15.81 -12.69
N ILE A 26 9.76 -15.06 -12.31
CA ILE A 26 10.10 -13.77 -12.90
C ILE A 26 11.17 -13.98 -13.99
N PRO A 27 10.86 -13.74 -15.27
CA PRO A 27 11.85 -13.84 -16.35
C PRO A 27 12.87 -12.68 -16.27
N SER A 28 13.98 -12.81 -17.00
CA SER A 28 14.98 -11.73 -17.08
C SER A 28 14.46 -10.48 -17.82
N GLU A 29 13.48 -10.65 -18.68
CA GLU A 29 12.85 -9.58 -19.46
C GLU A 29 11.31 -9.59 -19.29
N PRO A 30 10.78 -9.27 -18.10
CA PRO A 30 9.35 -9.31 -17.84
C PRO A 30 8.60 -8.19 -18.55
N VAL A 31 7.35 -8.47 -18.93
CA VAL A 31 6.36 -7.45 -19.28
C VAL A 31 5.67 -6.99 -18.00
N ILE A 32 5.76 -5.69 -17.69
CA ILE A 32 5.11 -5.07 -16.52
C ILE A 32 4.12 -4.02 -16.99
N ALA A 33 2.88 -4.12 -16.52
CA ALA A 33 1.87 -3.11 -16.80
C ALA A 33 2.13 -1.82 -16.01
N TYR A 34 1.86 -0.66 -16.64
CA TYR A 34 1.89 0.60 -15.89
C TYR A 34 0.73 1.51 -16.28
N ILE A 35 0.29 2.32 -15.33
CA ILE A 35 -0.68 3.39 -15.51
C ILE A 35 -0.01 4.70 -15.12
N ASN A 36 0.04 5.68 -16.03
CA ASN A 36 0.59 7.01 -15.67
C ASN A 36 -0.19 7.66 -14.53
N GLY A 37 -1.50 7.42 -14.49
CA GLY A 37 -2.39 8.08 -13.55
C GLY A 37 -2.79 9.48 -13.97
N ASP A 38 -3.48 10.17 -13.08
CA ASP A 38 -4.05 11.50 -13.29
C ASP A 38 -3.20 12.56 -12.57
N GLY A 39 -3.44 13.83 -12.90
CA GLY A 39 -2.74 14.93 -12.26
C GLY A 39 -1.22 14.80 -12.34
N VAL A 40 -0.55 14.87 -11.19
CA VAL A 40 0.94 14.73 -11.10
C VAL A 40 1.46 13.35 -11.51
N GLY A 41 0.60 12.36 -11.72
CA GLY A 41 0.98 11.06 -12.25
C GLY A 41 1.73 11.17 -13.57
N GLN A 42 1.35 12.16 -14.40
CA GLN A 42 2.00 12.44 -15.68
C GLN A 42 3.44 12.98 -15.51
N ASP A 43 3.74 13.61 -14.39
CA ASP A 43 5.10 14.10 -14.07
C ASP A 43 5.96 12.97 -13.45
N VAL A 44 5.43 12.27 -12.42
CA VAL A 44 6.23 11.37 -11.59
C VAL A 44 6.46 9.98 -12.19
N MET A 45 5.52 9.45 -13.01
CA MET A 45 5.62 8.09 -13.53
C MET A 45 6.66 7.92 -14.64
N PRO A 46 6.81 8.84 -15.61
CA PRO A 46 7.92 8.78 -16.56
C PRO A 46 9.30 8.85 -15.89
N VAL A 47 9.43 9.73 -14.88
CA VAL A 47 10.63 9.92 -14.08
C VAL A 47 10.99 8.64 -13.31
N MET A 48 10.02 8.04 -12.63
CA MET A 48 10.20 6.77 -11.92
C MET A 48 10.68 5.66 -12.86
N ARG A 49 10.06 5.49 -14.04
CA ARG A 49 10.47 4.46 -15.00
C ARG A 49 11.91 4.67 -15.49
N ASN A 50 12.30 5.91 -15.76
CA ASN A 50 13.67 6.24 -16.14
C ASN A 50 14.68 5.83 -15.06
N ILE A 51 14.42 6.14 -13.79
CA ILE A 51 15.27 5.73 -12.66
C ILE A 51 15.39 4.20 -12.59
N VAL A 52 14.27 3.48 -12.70
CA VAL A 52 14.25 2.02 -12.67
C VAL A 52 15.08 1.43 -13.81
N ASP A 53 14.88 1.92 -15.04
CA ASP A 53 15.60 1.43 -16.21
C ASP A 53 17.12 1.70 -16.12
N CYS A 54 17.51 2.88 -15.60
CA CYS A 54 18.91 3.22 -15.33
C CYS A 54 19.53 2.30 -14.28
N ALA A 55 18.85 2.06 -13.16
CA ALA A 55 19.34 1.20 -12.10
C ALA A 55 19.49 -0.27 -12.57
N ILE A 56 18.51 -0.78 -13.31
CA ILE A 56 18.57 -2.13 -13.88
C ILE A 56 19.78 -2.24 -14.84
N LYS A 57 19.98 -1.27 -15.71
CA LYS A 57 21.11 -1.22 -16.62
C LYS A 57 22.45 -1.14 -15.87
N HIS A 58 22.53 -0.33 -14.83
CA HIS A 58 23.71 -0.19 -13.98
C HIS A 58 24.09 -1.51 -13.30
N CYS A 59 23.12 -2.16 -12.63
CA CYS A 59 23.37 -3.36 -11.84
C CYS A 59 23.57 -4.62 -12.71
N TYR A 60 22.74 -4.80 -13.74
CA TYR A 60 22.68 -6.06 -14.48
C TYR A 60 23.31 -6.02 -15.88
N LYS A 61 23.86 -4.90 -16.32
CA LYS A 61 24.64 -4.78 -17.59
C LYS A 61 23.93 -5.43 -18.79
N ASN A 62 22.66 -5.07 -19.01
CA ASN A 62 21.77 -5.60 -20.07
C ASN A 62 21.37 -7.09 -19.93
N LYS A 63 21.64 -7.76 -18.82
CA LYS A 63 21.14 -9.13 -18.55
C LYS A 63 19.69 -9.15 -18.10
N ARG A 64 19.16 -8.01 -17.68
CA ARG A 64 17.76 -7.83 -17.27
C ARG A 64 17.22 -6.54 -17.86
N LYS A 65 15.92 -6.53 -18.20
CA LYS A 65 15.23 -5.36 -18.75
C LYS A 65 13.74 -5.50 -18.49
N ILE A 66 13.05 -4.42 -18.14
CA ILE A 66 11.59 -4.37 -18.07
C ILE A 66 11.04 -3.92 -19.43
N HIS A 67 10.05 -4.65 -19.94
CA HIS A 67 9.23 -4.23 -21.07
C HIS A 67 7.92 -3.63 -20.54
N TRP A 68 7.87 -2.31 -20.54
CA TRP A 68 6.74 -1.56 -20.00
C TRP A 68 5.53 -1.61 -20.92
N MET A 69 4.37 -2.05 -20.43
CA MET A 69 3.10 -2.06 -21.14
C MET A 69 2.15 -1.04 -20.54
N GLN A 70 1.85 0.04 -21.28
CA GLN A 70 0.91 1.04 -20.81
C GLN A 70 -0.51 0.49 -20.84
N VAL A 71 -1.21 0.64 -19.72
CA VAL A 71 -2.63 0.36 -19.56
C VAL A 71 -3.33 1.60 -18.99
N PHE A 72 -4.64 1.70 -19.13
CA PHE A 72 -5.36 2.95 -18.92
C PHE A 72 -6.42 2.82 -17.81
N ASN A 73 -6.45 3.80 -16.91
CA ASN A 73 -7.46 3.95 -15.88
C ASN A 73 -7.58 5.46 -15.55
N GLY A 74 -8.69 5.89 -14.96
CA GLY A 74 -8.92 7.30 -14.59
C GLY A 74 -9.26 8.18 -15.77
N GLN A 75 -8.86 9.45 -15.73
CA GLN A 75 -9.18 10.45 -16.76
C GLN A 75 -8.65 10.06 -18.15
N GLN A 76 -7.50 9.39 -18.19
CA GLN A 76 -6.91 8.98 -19.46
C GLN A 76 -7.72 7.85 -20.10
N ALA A 77 -8.22 6.91 -19.30
CA ALA A 77 -9.14 5.87 -19.79
C ALA A 77 -10.45 6.47 -20.30
N ALA A 78 -11.07 7.37 -19.55
CA ALA A 78 -12.32 8.00 -19.94
C ALA A 78 -12.22 8.71 -21.31
N LYS A 79 -11.05 9.26 -21.66
CA LYS A 79 -10.82 9.89 -22.98
C LYS A 79 -10.68 8.88 -24.12
N LEU A 80 -10.18 7.67 -23.84
CA LEU A 80 -9.90 6.64 -24.85
C LEU A 80 -11.07 5.66 -25.04
N TYR A 81 -11.86 5.44 -24.02
CA TYR A 81 -12.92 4.42 -23.94
C TYR A 81 -14.31 5.07 -23.75
N ASP A 82 -14.61 6.13 -24.49
CA ASP A 82 -15.92 6.76 -24.56
C ASP A 82 -16.57 7.07 -23.21
N GLY A 83 -15.78 7.52 -22.25
CA GLY A 83 -16.23 7.87 -20.90
C GLY A 83 -16.08 6.76 -19.86
N ASP A 84 -15.56 5.60 -20.20
CA ASP A 84 -15.27 4.55 -19.24
C ASP A 84 -13.95 4.84 -18.48
N TRP A 85 -14.08 5.06 -17.18
CA TRP A 85 -12.95 5.33 -16.27
C TRP A 85 -12.20 4.08 -15.84
N PHE A 86 -12.80 2.90 -16.04
CA PHE A 86 -12.30 1.63 -15.52
C PHE A 86 -12.48 0.47 -16.52
N PRO A 87 -11.81 0.54 -17.69
CA PRO A 87 -12.05 -0.43 -18.76
C PRO A 87 -11.60 -1.84 -18.38
N GLN A 88 -12.42 -2.83 -18.72
CA GLN A 88 -12.13 -4.26 -18.49
C GLN A 88 -10.86 -4.73 -19.18
N GLU A 89 -10.50 -4.11 -20.29
CA GLU A 89 -9.25 -4.37 -21.01
C GLU A 89 -8.02 -4.15 -20.11
N THR A 90 -8.05 -3.10 -19.28
CA THR A 90 -6.98 -2.83 -18.29
C THR A 90 -6.88 -3.95 -17.25
N ILE A 91 -8.03 -4.42 -16.73
CA ILE A 91 -8.04 -5.52 -15.76
C ILE A 91 -7.45 -6.79 -16.36
N GLN A 92 -7.84 -7.13 -17.58
CA GLN A 92 -7.32 -8.30 -18.29
C GLN A 92 -5.82 -8.19 -18.55
N ALA A 93 -5.35 -7.02 -18.96
CA ALA A 93 -3.93 -6.76 -19.20
C ALA A 93 -3.09 -6.87 -17.92
N VAL A 94 -3.56 -6.30 -16.81
CA VAL A 94 -2.88 -6.40 -15.51
C VAL A 94 -2.84 -7.85 -15.03
N ARG A 95 -3.95 -8.58 -15.12
CA ARG A 95 -3.98 -10.03 -14.78
C ARG A 95 -3.02 -10.84 -15.62
N ALA A 96 -2.87 -10.52 -16.91
CA ALA A 96 -1.91 -11.18 -17.80
C ALA A 96 -0.46 -10.86 -17.42
N CYS A 97 -0.14 -9.61 -17.09
CA CYS A 97 1.20 -9.20 -16.66
C CYS A 97 1.54 -9.65 -15.24
N LYS A 98 0.54 -9.88 -14.39
CA LYS A 98 0.62 -10.22 -12.96
C LYS A 98 1.28 -9.15 -12.07
N ILE A 99 2.17 -8.36 -12.60
CA ILE A 99 2.78 -7.20 -11.91
C ILE A 99 2.40 -5.92 -12.64
N ALA A 100 1.94 -4.94 -11.86
CA ALA A 100 1.63 -3.61 -12.36
C ALA A 100 2.10 -2.52 -11.39
N ILE A 101 2.36 -1.32 -11.95
CA ILE A 101 2.63 -0.11 -11.16
C ILE A 101 1.83 1.06 -11.72
N LYS A 102 1.28 1.91 -10.85
CA LYS A 102 0.48 3.06 -11.30
C LYS A 102 0.80 4.35 -10.55
N GLY A 103 0.50 5.46 -11.19
CA GLY A 103 0.40 6.77 -10.55
C GLY A 103 -0.95 6.96 -9.82
N PRO A 104 -1.16 8.12 -9.22
CA PRO A 104 -2.41 8.45 -8.53
C PRO A 104 -3.59 8.52 -9.50
N LEU A 105 -4.80 8.23 -9.01
CA LEU A 105 -6.03 8.29 -9.82
C LEU A 105 -7.03 9.24 -9.19
N THR A 106 -7.68 10.04 -10.02
CA THR A 106 -8.81 10.90 -9.65
C THR A 106 -10.08 10.06 -9.59
N THR A 107 -10.84 10.17 -8.51
CA THR A 107 -12.20 9.64 -8.46
C THR A 107 -13.17 10.73 -8.93
N PRO A 108 -14.06 10.45 -9.90
CA PRO A 108 -15.05 11.40 -10.35
C PRO A 108 -15.92 11.91 -9.19
N LEU A 109 -16.14 13.22 -9.14
CA LEU A 109 -17.05 13.83 -8.17
C LEU A 109 -18.49 13.70 -8.68
N GLY A 110 -19.35 13.02 -7.92
CA GLY A 110 -20.78 12.85 -8.23
C GLY A 110 -21.12 11.50 -8.87
N GLY A 111 -22.42 11.21 -9.01
CA GLY A 111 -22.92 10.04 -9.74
C GLY A 111 -22.71 8.66 -9.09
N GLY A 112 -22.39 8.58 -7.79
CA GLY A 112 -22.26 7.31 -7.10
C GLY A 112 -20.99 6.51 -7.45
N PHE A 113 -20.00 7.13 -8.08
CA PHE A 113 -18.73 6.50 -8.37
C PHE A 113 -17.97 6.17 -7.07
N ARG A 114 -17.61 4.92 -6.90
CA ARG A 114 -16.67 4.49 -5.87
C ARG A 114 -15.25 4.89 -6.26
N SER A 115 -14.37 5.05 -5.25
CA SER A 115 -12.95 5.28 -5.52
C SER A 115 -12.40 4.24 -6.50
N LEU A 116 -11.77 4.71 -7.59
CA LEU A 116 -11.15 3.83 -8.59
C LEU A 116 -10.10 2.91 -7.97
N ASN A 117 -9.40 3.37 -6.94
CA ASN A 117 -8.46 2.55 -6.20
C ASN A 117 -9.16 1.41 -5.42
N VAL A 118 -10.33 1.68 -4.84
CA VAL A 118 -11.14 0.65 -4.16
C VAL A 118 -11.69 -0.34 -5.18
N ALA A 119 -12.24 0.15 -6.29
CA ALA A 119 -12.76 -0.69 -7.37
C ALA A 119 -11.66 -1.64 -7.91
N LEU A 120 -10.45 -1.15 -8.11
CA LEU A 120 -9.32 -1.92 -8.58
C LEU A 120 -8.93 -3.05 -7.62
N ARG A 121 -8.89 -2.75 -6.31
CA ARG A 121 -8.62 -3.76 -5.27
C ARG A 121 -9.71 -4.82 -5.20
N GLN A 122 -10.97 -4.42 -5.28
CA GLN A 122 -12.11 -5.34 -5.24
C GLN A 122 -12.18 -6.23 -6.48
N GLU A 123 -12.07 -5.66 -7.69
CA GLU A 123 -12.16 -6.39 -8.95
C GLU A 123 -11.06 -7.46 -9.10
N MET A 124 -9.86 -7.19 -8.56
CA MET A 124 -8.74 -8.12 -8.62
C MET A 124 -8.53 -8.91 -7.32
N ASP A 125 -9.39 -8.77 -6.33
CA ASP A 125 -9.24 -9.36 -4.97
C ASP A 125 -7.85 -9.10 -4.36
N LEU A 126 -7.35 -7.87 -4.46
CA LEU A 126 -6.08 -7.44 -3.86
C LEU A 126 -6.29 -7.22 -2.35
N PHE A 127 -6.34 -8.30 -1.60
CA PHE A 127 -6.77 -8.28 -0.21
C PHE A 127 -5.73 -7.71 0.77
N VAL A 128 -4.47 -7.63 0.39
CA VAL A 128 -3.42 -7.00 1.21
C VAL A 128 -3.06 -5.65 0.63
N ASN A 129 -3.32 -4.57 1.36
CA ASN A 129 -2.68 -3.28 1.11
C ASN A 129 -1.48 -3.15 2.04
N MET A 130 -0.28 -3.25 1.47
CA MET A 130 1.00 -3.16 2.17
C MET A 130 1.56 -1.74 2.05
N ARG A 131 1.92 -1.16 3.18
CA ARG A 131 2.61 0.14 3.26
C ARG A 131 3.87 -0.01 4.11
N THR A 132 5.01 0.24 3.52
CA THR A 132 6.29 0.21 4.23
C THR A 132 6.71 1.62 4.61
N ILE A 133 6.72 1.89 5.89
CA ILE A 133 7.01 3.20 6.48
C ILE A 133 8.42 3.15 7.06
N ARG A 134 9.34 3.90 6.47
CA ARG A 134 10.71 4.03 6.92
C ARG A 134 11.08 5.50 7.11
N GLY A 135 11.69 5.81 8.25
CA GLY A 135 12.25 7.14 8.48
C GLY A 135 13.54 7.38 7.71
N PHE A 136 13.68 8.57 7.13
CA PHE A 136 14.89 9.05 6.51
C PHE A 136 15.52 10.13 7.39
N SER A 137 16.84 10.06 7.62
CA SER A 137 17.54 10.97 8.54
C SER A 137 17.52 12.43 8.09
N ALA A 138 17.44 12.65 6.78
CA ALA A 138 17.48 13.97 6.16
C ALA A 138 16.11 14.64 6.00
N LEU A 139 15.00 13.93 6.24
CA LEU A 139 13.66 14.48 6.08
C LEU A 139 13.16 15.16 7.35
N PRO A 140 12.33 16.21 7.20
CA PRO A 140 11.66 16.82 8.33
C PRO A 140 10.72 15.79 8.99
N SER A 141 10.70 15.78 10.32
CA SER A 141 9.89 14.86 11.10
C SER A 141 9.47 15.49 12.42
N PRO A 142 8.24 15.24 12.90
CA PRO A 142 7.84 15.63 14.25
C PRO A 142 8.51 14.76 15.33
N LEU A 143 9.08 13.60 14.93
CA LEU A 143 9.77 12.70 15.84
C LEU A 143 11.21 13.15 16.10
N LYS A 144 11.69 12.93 17.33
CA LYS A 144 13.10 13.15 17.68
C LYS A 144 14.04 12.22 16.90
N ASN A 145 13.61 10.98 16.71
CA ASN A 145 14.37 9.90 16.07
C ASN A 145 13.53 9.18 15.00
N PRO A 146 13.25 9.83 13.85
CA PRO A 146 12.37 9.24 12.82
C PRO A 146 12.93 7.94 12.23
N PHE A 147 14.23 7.72 12.26
CA PHE A 147 14.91 6.51 11.77
C PHE A 147 14.60 5.26 12.61
N LEU A 148 14.05 5.40 13.81
CA LEU A 148 13.53 4.26 14.59
C LEU A 148 12.23 3.70 14.01
N THR A 149 11.56 4.46 13.14
CA THR A 149 10.36 4.00 12.44
C THR A 149 10.75 3.16 11.24
N ASN A 150 10.50 1.86 11.30
CA ASN A 150 10.65 0.92 10.19
C ASN A 150 9.53 -0.13 10.29
N ILE A 151 8.32 0.30 9.98
CA ILE A 151 7.10 -0.47 10.19
C ILE A 151 6.46 -0.80 8.84
N THR A 152 6.13 -2.09 8.63
CA THR A 152 5.31 -2.52 7.49
C THR A 152 3.89 -2.76 7.95
N VAL A 153 2.94 -1.96 7.49
CA VAL A 153 1.52 -2.13 7.74
C VAL A 153 0.91 -3.00 6.63
N LEU A 154 0.35 -4.12 7.02
CA LEU A 154 -0.44 -5.03 6.18
C LEU A 154 -1.91 -4.86 6.56
N ARG A 155 -2.61 -4.09 5.75
CA ARG A 155 -4.01 -3.74 5.91
C ARG A 155 -4.86 -4.69 5.08
N ASP A 156 -5.89 -5.28 5.67
CA ASP A 156 -6.94 -5.93 4.87
C ASP A 156 -7.65 -4.86 4.02
N SER A 157 -7.83 -5.11 2.74
CA SER A 157 -8.54 -4.20 1.83
C SER A 157 -9.83 -4.78 1.25
N SER A 158 -10.27 -5.93 1.75
CA SER A 158 -11.43 -6.65 1.21
C SER A 158 -12.73 -6.42 1.99
N GLU A 159 -12.64 -6.17 3.27
CA GLU A 159 -13.77 -6.10 4.20
C GLU A 159 -13.80 -4.78 4.98
N ASP A 160 -14.49 -4.77 6.12
CA ASP A 160 -14.68 -3.64 7.01
C ASP A 160 -15.73 -2.64 6.45
N VAL A 161 -15.86 -1.49 7.05
CA VAL A 161 -16.74 -0.40 6.60
C VAL A 161 -16.42 0.08 5.17
N TYR A 162 -15.22 -0.22 4.68
CA TYR A 162 -14.78 0.05 3.31
C TYR A 162 -15.39 -0.89 2.26
N SER A 163 -16.15 -1.90 2.67
CA SER A 163 -16.97 -2.71 1.76
C SER A 163 -18.04 -1.88 1.04
N GLY A 164 -18.33 -0.68 1.57
CA GLY A 164 -19.29 0.27 0.99
C GLY A 164 -20.74 -0.23 1.08
N ILE A 165 -21.04 -1.07 2.06
CA ILE A 165 -22.41 -1.47 2.37
C ILE A 165 -22.99 -0.44 3.31
N GLU A 166 -23.64 0.56 2.73
CA GLU A 166 -24.21 1.69 3.49
C GLU A 166 -25.44 2.26 2.81
N TRP A 167 -26.30 2.88 3.60
CA TRP A 167 -27.53 3.53 3.15
C TRP A 167 -27.63 4.95 3.72
N GLN A 168 -28.08 5.85 2.85
CA GLN A 168 -28.26 7.25 3.20
C GLN A 168 -29.39 7.44 4.19
N ALA A 169 -29.23 8.35 5.13
CA ALA A 169 -30.27 8.77 6.04
C ALA A 169 -31.53 9.23 5.30
N GLY A 170 -32.72 8.80 5.75
CA GLY A 170 -34.00 9.10 5.12
C GLY A 170 -34.30 8.35 3.81
N SER A 171 -33.44 7.40 3.41
CA SER A 171 -33.75 6.51 2.29
C SER A 171 -34.68 5.37 2.74
N ILE A 172 -35.47 4.85 1.79
CA ILE A 172 -36.36 3.69 2.05
C ILE A 172 -35.57 2.47 2.54
N GLU A 173 -34.35 2.29 2.01
CA GLU A 173 -33.46 1.20 2.39
C GLU A 173 -32.95 1.34 3.81
N SER A 174 -32.60 2.57 4.24
CA SER A 174 -32.17 2.83 5.61
C SER A 174 -33.30 2.62 6.62
N GLU A 175 -34.53 3.03 6.28
CA GLU A 175 -35.72 2.79 7.10
C GLU A 175 -36.00 1.28 7.24
N LYS A 176 -36.02 0.53 6.15
CA LYS A 176 -36.17 -0.92 6.17
C LYS A 176 -35.11 -1.62 7.02
N MET A 177 -33.86 -1.16 6.94
CA MET A 177 -32.77 -1.74 7.75
C MET A 177 -32.98 -1.42 9.24
N LEU A 178 -33.42 -0.22 9.58
CA LEU A 178 -33.73 0.17 10.97
C LEU A 178 -34.88 -0.69 11.52
N ASP A 179 -35.95 -0.85 10.77
CA ASP A 179 -37.10 -1.70 11.15
C ASP A 179 -36.65 -3.14 11.38
N PHE A 180 -35.88 -3.71 10.43
CA PHE A 180 -35.32 -5.05 10.58
C PHE A 180 -34.46 -5.21 11.84
N LEU A 181 -33.56 -4.24 12.11
CA LEU A 181 -32.72 -4.27 13.31
C LEU A 181 -33.54 -4.17 14.59
N CYS A 182 -34.57 -3.33 14.63
CA CYS A 182 -35.39 -3.13 15.83
C CYS A 182 -36.40 -4.26 16.03
N GLU A 183 -37.14 -4.65 14.99
CA GLU A 183 -38.28 -5.58 15.09
C GLU A 183 -37.82 -7.04 15.03
N GLU A 184 -36.93 -7.39 14.10
CA GLU A 184 -36.48 -8.77 13.91
C GLU A 184 -35.26 -9.13 14.76
N MET A 185 -34.27 -8.20 14.85
CA MET A 185 -33.02 -8.46 15.57
C MET A 185 -33.04 -7.95 17.03
N GLY A 186 -34.14 -7.33 17.46
CA GLY A 186 -34.33 -6.86 18.84
C GLY A 186 -33.32 -5.80 19.29
N VAL A 187 -32.85 -4.96 18.39
CA VAL A 187 -31.92 -3.89 18.72
C VAL A 187 -32.65 -2.74 19.42
N THR A 188 -32.43 -2.56 20.71
CA THR A 188 -33.06 -1.50 21.53
C THR A 188 -32.13 -0.32 21.83
N ARG A 189 -30.90 -0.35 21.34
CA ARG A 189 -29.83 0.62 21.70
C ARG A 189 -29.69 1.77 20.69
N LEU A 190 -30.48 1.81 19.63
CA LEU A 190 -30.48 2.94 18.69
C LEU A 190 -31.16 4.14 19.36
N ARG A 191 -30.32 5.09 19.82
CA ARG A 191 -30.80 6.27 20.52
C ARG A 191 -31.54 7.24 19.61
N PHE A 192 -31.12 7.34 18.36
CA PHE A 192 -31.68 8.20 17.32
C PHE A 192 -31.90 7.36 16.07
N SER A 193 -33.14 7.05 15.75
CA SER A 193 -33.51 6.22 14.61
C SER A 193 -34.04 7.04 13.41
N GLN A 194 -34.46 8.29 13.63
CA GLN A 194 -34.89 9.17 12.57
C GLN A 194 -33.67 9.75 11.83
N ASP A 195 -33.75 9.82 10.51
CA ASP A 195 -32.69 10.35 9.64
C ASP A 195 -31.30 9.75 9.96
N CYS A 196 -31.25 8.46 10.17
CA CYS A 196 -30.03 7.73 10.52
C CYS A 196 -29.44 7.06 9.29
N GLY A 197 -28.19 7.42 8.94
CA GLY A 197 -27.39 6.69 7.97
C GLY A 197 -26.85 5.41 8.59
N ILE A 198 -26.85 4.31 7.86
CA ILE A 198 -26.38 3.00 8.34
C ILE A 198 -25.25 2.49 7.46
N GLY A 199 -24.17 2.04 8.09
CA GLY A 199 -23.07 1.34 7.43
C GLY A 199 -22.77 0.00 8.12
N ILE A 200 -22.41 -1.01 7.35
CA ILE A 200 -22.08 -2.34 7.87
C ILE A 200 -20.56 -2.51 7.96
N LYS A 201 -20.10 -2.93 9.14
CA LYS A 201 -18.75 -3.41 9.37
C LYS A 201 -18.75 -4.94 9.42
N ASN A 202 -18.31 -5.56 8.34
CA ASN A 202 -18.14 -7.01 8.25
C ASN A 202 -16.67 -7.41 8.38
N ILE A 203 -16.38 -8.43 9.18
CA ILE A 203 -15.06 -9.06 9.27
C ILE A 203 -15.30 -10.57 9.27
N SER A 204 -14.74 -11.28 8.31
CA SER A 204 -14.88 -12.72 8.18
C SER A 204 -13.68 -13.49 8.73
N LYS A 205 -13.90 -14.77 9.02
CA LYS A 205 -12.83 -15.68 9.40
C LYS A 205 -11.86 -15.89 8.24
N GLU A 206 -12.37 -16.08 7.04
CA GLU A 206 -11.58 -16.33 5.84
C GLU A 206 -10.67 -15.13 5.51
N GLY A 207 -11.21 -13.91 5.48
CA GLY A 207 -10.44 -12.68 5.27
C GLY A 207 -9.37 -12.49 6.34
N SER A 208 -9.73 -12.70 7.61
CA SER A 208 -8.78 -12.61 8.74
C SER A 208 -7.66 -13.65 8.65
N GLU A 209 -7.99 -14.89 8.30
CA GLU A 209 -7.01 -15.97 8.17
C GLU A 209 -6.07 -15.75 6.97
N ARG A 210 -6.57 -15.28 5.82
CA ARG A 210 -5.73 -15.03 4.64
C ARG A 210 -4.75 -13.87 4.88
N LEU A 211 -5.19 -12.76 5.52
CA LEU A 211 -4.29 -11.69 5.90
C LEU A 211 -3.24 -12.16 6.92
N THR A 212 -3.64 -12.92 7.93
CA THR A 212 -2.74 -13.48 8.93
C THR A 212 -1.66 -14.36 8.29
N ARG A 213 -2.06 -15.26 7.40
CA ARG A 213 -1.14 -16.15 6.69
C ARG A 213 -0.14 -15.36 5.86
N PHE A 214 -0.61 -14.33 5.16
CA PHE A 214 0.26 -13.42 4.42
C PHE A 214 1.25 -12.71 5.36
N ALA A 215 0.77 -12.14 6.46
CA ALA A 215 1.60 -11.39 7.42
C ALA A 215 2.69 -12.25 8.07
N LEU A 216 2.36 -13.46 8.48
CA LEU A 216 3.32 -14.37 9.08
C LEU A 216 4.37 -14.85 8.06
N ASN A 217 3.95 -15.22 6.84
CA ASN A 217 4.87 -15.58 5.76
C ASN A 217 5.76 -14.40 5.38
N PHE A 218 5.20 -13.20 5.27
CA PHE A 218 5.98 -11.99 4.98
C PHE A 218 7.04 -11.76 6.05
N ALA A 219 6.68 -11.85 7.33
CA ALA A 219 7.61 -11.66 8.43
C ALA A 219 8.72 -12.70 8.45
N LEU A 220 8.39 -13.98 8.25
CA LEU A 220 9.36 -15.07 8.21
C LEU A 220 10.31 -14.95 7.02
N ASN A 221 9.80 -14.69 5.82
CA ASN A 221 10.58 -14.60 4.59
C ASN A 221 11.48 -13.35 4.52
N ASN A 222 11.17 -12.30 5.29
CA ASN A 222 11.94 -11.06 5.34
C ASN A 222 12.70 -10.88 6.66
N ASN A 223 12.87 -11.96 7.46
CA ASN A 223 13.59 -11.95 8.74
C ASN A 223 13.14 -10.85 9.70
N ARG A 224 11.82 -10.59 9.74
CA ARG A 224 11.24 -9.60 10.65
C ARG A 224 11.12 -10.19 12.05
N ASP A 225 11.12 -9.33 13.08
CA ASP A 225 11.16 -9.78 14.48
C ASP A 225 9.79 -9.95 15.13
N SER A 226 8.78 -9.23 14.64
CA SER A 226 7.43 -9.33 15.19
C SER A 226 6.32 -9.07 14.19
N VAL A 227 5.15 -9.68 14.44
CA VAL A 227 3.87 -9.35 13.83
C VAL A 227 2.91 -8.89 14.92
N THR A 228 2.41 -7.65 14.80
CA THR A 228 1.46 -7.06 15.76
C THR A 228 0.07 -6.99 15.17
N PHE A 229 -0.89 -7.69 15.77
CA PHE A 229 -2.31 -7.57 15.42
C PHE A 229 -2.89 -6.30 16.04
N VAL A 230 -3.35 -5.37 15.20
CA VAL A 230 -3.98 -4.13 15.66
C VAL A 230 -5.48 -4.21 15.45
N HIS A 231 -6.26 -3.99 16.52
CA HIS A 231 -7.70 -4.18 16.54
C HIS A 231 -8.38 -3.34 17.64
N LYS A 232 -9.70 -3.13 17.54
CA LYS A 232 -10.53 -2.49 18.58
C LYS A 232 -11.43 -3.52 19.30
N GLY A 233 -10.93 -4.72 19.53
CA GLY A 233 -11.68 -5.88 20.02
C GLY A 233 -12.21 -5.76 21.46
N ASN A 234 -11.76 -4.78 22.26
CA ASN A 234 -12.34 -4.49 23.57
C ASN A 234 -13.75 -3.90 23.45
N VAL A 235 -14.07 -3.22 22.36
CA VAL A 235 -15.39 -2.66 22.04
C VAL A 235 -16.09 -3.51 20.96
N LEU A 236 -15.41 -3.77 19.83
CA LEU A 236 -15.92 -4.50 18.67
C LEU A 236 -15.58 -6.00 18.79
N LYS A 237 -16.27 -6.68 19.74
CA LYS A 237 -15.89 -8.05 20.16
C LYS A 237 -16.05 -9.12 19.06
N PHE A 238 -17.02 -8.96 18.17
CA PHE A 238 -17.41 -9.97 17.16
C PHE A 238 -16.85 -9.68 15.77
N THR A 239 -16.25 -8.50 15.56
CA THR A 239 -15.52 -8.12 14.36
C THR A 239 -14.02 -8.03 14.66
N ASP A 240 -13.50 -6.91 15.11
CA ASP A 240 -12.07 -6.72 15.42
C ASP A 240 -11.54 -7.75 16.44
N GLY A 241 -12.31 -8.04 17.49
CA GLY A 241 -11.92 -9.07 18.47
C GLY A 241 -11.91 -10.48 17.88
N ALA A 242 -12.77 -10.75 16.89
CA ALA A 242 -12.76 -12.00 16.15
C ALA A 242 -11.56 -12.10 15.21
N PHE A 243 -11.20 -11.02 14.50
CA PHE A 243 -9.98 -10.92 13.69
C PHE A 243 -8.75 -11.41 14.48
N LYS A 244 -8.51 -10.85 15.66
CA LYS A 244 -7.41 -11.27 16.52
C LYS A 244 -7.50 -12.75 16.90
N ARG A 245 -8.69 -13.23 17.35
CA ARG A 245 -8.85 -14.63 17.77
C ARG A 245 -8.58 -15.61 16.63
N TRP A 246 -9.09 -15.34 15.44
CA TRP A 246 -8.87 -16.17 14.26
C TRP A 246 -7.40 -16.17 13.81
N GLY A 247 -6.75 -15.00 13.83
CA GLY A 247 -5.32 -14.89 13.52
C GLY A 247 -4.44 -15.67 14.47
N PHE A 248 -4.69 -15.58 15.79
CA PHE A 248 -3.95 -16.34 16.79
C PHE A 248 -4.20 -17.86 16.69
N ALA A 249 -5.45 -18.26 16.39
CA ALA A 249 -5.79 -19.67 16.18
C ALA A 249 -5.09 -20.23 14.93
N LEU A 250 -5.04 -19.47 13.84
CA LEU A 250 -4.33 -19.84 12.62
C LEU A 250 -2.82 -19.96 12.87
N ALA A 251 -2.21 -19.01 13.58
CA ALA A 251 -0.79 -19.06 13.92
C ALA A 251 -0.42 -20.33 14.68
N LYS A 252 -1.25 -20.72 15.66
CA LYS A 252 -1.07 -22.00 16.38
C LYS A 252 -1.22 -23.21 15.45
N LYS A 253 -2.23 -23.21 14.58
CA LYS A 253 -2.60 -24.34 13.73
C LYS A 253 -1.63 -24.57 12.57
N GLU A 254 -1.25 -23.51 11.85
CA GLU A 254 -0.49 -23.61 10.60
C GLU A 254 1.00 -23.31 10.76
N PHE A 255 1.39 -22.52 11.76
CA PHE A 255 2.78 -22.09 11.99
C PHE A 255 3.39 -22.65 13.27
N ASN A 256 2.69 -23.56 13.97
CA ASN A 256 3.14 -24.14 15.22
C ASN A 256 3.51 -23.09 16.29
N ALA A 257 2.81 -21.95 16.29
CA ALA A 257 3.03 -20.91 17.26
C ALA A 257 2.66 -21.38 18.67
N ILE A 258 3.52 -21.14 19.64
CA ILE A 258 3.34 -21.49 21.05
C ILE A 258 3.12 -20.23 21.90
N GLU A 259 2.56 -20.41 23.08
CA GLU A 259 2.31 -19.31 24.02
C GLU A 259 3.61 -18.66 24.49
N HIS A 260 3.57 -17.33 24.59
CA HIS A 260 4.65 -16.47 25.04
C HIS A 260 4.08 -15.42 26.02
N GLU A 261 4.91 -14.93 26.94
CA GLU A 261 4.51 -13.93 27.95
C GLU A 261 3.21 -14.28 28.72
N ASN A 262 3.19 -15.45 29.35
CA ASN A 262 2.06 -15.96 30.13
C ASN A 262 0.75 -16.05 29.32
N GLY A 263 0.84 -16.38 28.04
CA GLY A 263 -0.30 -16.55 27.14
C GLY A 263 -0.83 -15.25 26.51
N ARG A 264 -0.22 -14.11 26.82
CA ARG A 264 -0.61 -12.83 26.21
C ARG A 264 -0.27 -12.77 24.73
N TRP A 265 0.92 -13.27 24.35
CA TRP A 265 1.44 -13.29 22.99
C TRP A 265 1.70 -14.72 22.52
N LEU A 266 2.09 -14.86 21.27
CA LEU A 266 2.58 -16.12 20.72
C LEU A 266 3.99 -15.93 20.17
N LYS A 267 4.72 -17.03 19.97
CA LYS A 267 6.00 -17.03 19.26
C LYS A 267 6.08 -18.20 18.30
N ILE A 268 6.79 -18.00 17.20
CA ILE A 268 7.19 -19.06 16.26
C ILE A 268 8.69 -19.21 16.37
N GLU A 269 9.16 -20.41 16.75
CA GLU A 269 10.59 -20.71 16.82
C GLU A 269 11.20 -20.76 15.42
N ARG A 270 12.40 -20.22 15.28
CA ARG A 270 13.16 -20.19 14.02
C ARG A 270 14.54 -20.82 14.26
N ALA A 271 14.94 -21.80 13.43
CA ALA A 271 16.22 -22.45 13.57
C ALA A 271 17.38 -21.46 13.42
N GLY A 272 18.21 -21.36 14.47
CA GLY A 272 19.40 -20.49 14.46
C GLY A 272 19.14 -18.97 14.49
N GLN A 273 17.90 -18.55 14.75
CA GLN A 273 17.50 -17.14 14.82
C GLN A 273 16.62 -16.88 16.05
N SER A 274 16.43 -15.62 16.41
CA SER A 274 15.45 -15.21 17.40
C SER A 274 14.02 -15.59 16.94
N PRO A 275 13.13 -16.00 17.85
CA PRO A 275 11.75 -16.35 17.49
C PRO A 275 11.00 -15.14 16.90
N LEU A 276 10.08 -15.40 15.98
CA LEU A 276 9.12 -14.40 15.54
C LEU A 276 8.05 -14.22 16.63
N ILE A 277 7.89 -13.00 17.13
CA ILE A 277 6.91 -12.69 18.19
C ILE A 277 5.61 -12.20 17.56
N ILE A 278 4.50 -12.82 17.95
CA ILE A 278 3.16 -12.41 17.54
C ILE A 278 2.51 -11.68 18.71
N LYS A 279 2.28 -10.39 18.54
CA LYS A 279 1.74 -9.47 19.54
C LYS A 279 0.30 -9.09 19.22
N GLU A 280 -0.38 -8.47 20.18
CA GLU A 280 -1.64 -7.77 19.96
C GLU A 280 -1.63 -6.40 20.62
N VAL A 281 -2.23 -5.41 19.97
CA VAL A 281 -2.36 -4.04 20.50
C VAL A 281 -3.71 -3.47 20.10
N ILE A 282 -4.39 -2.80 21.05
CA ILE A 282 -5.62 -2.06 20.77
C ILE A 282 -5.30 -0.82 19.93
N ALA A 283 -6.12 -0.51 18.92
CA ALA A 283 -5.85 0.49 17.90
C ALA A 283 -5.47 1.87 18.44
N ASP A 284 -6.20 2.38 19.43
CA ASP A 284 -5.89 3.68 20.06
C ASP A 284 -4.54 3.66 20.81
N ASN A 285 -4.19 2.55 21.46
CA ASN A 285 -2.87 2.41 22.07
C ASN A 285 -1.78 2.30 21.01
N MET A 286 -2.04 1.62 19.88
CA MET A 286 -1.08 1.54 18.77
C MET A 286 -0.71 2.93 18.25
N LEU A 287 -1.71 3.82 18.05
CA LEU A 287 -1.45 5.19 17.60
C LEU A 287 -0.52 5.96 18.56
N GLN A 288 -0.66 5.75 19.88
CA GLN A 288 0.24 6.34 20.88
C GLN A 288 1.64 5.71 20.84
N GLN A 289 1.70 4.39 20.84
CA GLN A 289 2.97 3.66 20.93
C GLN A 289 3.85 3.87 19.69
N CYS A 290 3.27 4.01 18.51
CA CYS A 290 4.03 4.35 17.30
C CYS A 290 4.73 5.72 17.38
N LEU A 291 4.19 6.67 18.17
CA LEU A 291 4.84 7.95 18.42
C LEU A 291 5.94 7.87 19.48
N MET A 292 5.70 7.06 20.50
CA MET A 292 6.55 7.02 21.70
C MET A 292 7.69 6.01 21.56
N ASN A 293 7.43 4.87 20.96
CA ASN A 293 8.31 3.70 20.91
C ASN A 293 8.17 2.96 19.56
N PRO A 294 8.39 3.62 18.41
CA PRO A 294 8.17 3.01 17.09
C PRO A 294 9.01 1.76 16.85
N GLU A 295 10.20 1.67 17.47
CA GLU A 295 11.12 0.53 17.38
C GLU A 295 10.57 -0.79 17.95
N GLN A 296 9.49 -0.73 18.72
CA GLN A 296 8.83 -1.94 19.25
C GLN A 296 7.97 -2.67 18.21
N PHE A 297 7.72 -2.03 17.07
CA PHE A 297 6.84 -2.54 16.02
C PHE A 297 7.60 -2.78 14.73
N ASP A 298 7.28 -3.89 14.08
CA ASP A 298 7.96 -4.30 12.87
C ASP A 298 6.93 -4.54 11.74
N VAL A 299 6.20 -5.66 11.77
CA VAL A 299 5.07 -5.91 10.89
C VAL A 299 3.77 -5.72 11.66
N VAL A 300 2.83 -5.00 11.08
CA VAL A 300 1.49 -4.79 11.62
C VAL A 300 0.46 -5.44 10.71
N ALA A 301 -0.39 -6.31 11.25
CA ALA A 301 -1.55 -6.85 10.57
C ALA A 301 -2.83 -6.24 11.18
N THR A 302 -3.71 -5.68 10.34
CA THR A 302 -4.86 -4.94 10.85
C THR A 302 -6.04 -4.93 9.87
N THR A 303 -7.23 -4.65 10.41
CA THR A 303 -8.46 -4.45 9.62
C THR A 303 -8.37 -3.19 8.78
N ASN A 304 -9.27 -3.06 7.82
CA ASN A 304 -9.19 -2.06 6.75
C ASN A 304 -9.12 -0.61 7.29
N GLN A 305 -10.10 -0.18 8.05
CA GLN A 305 -10.17 1.19 8.57
C GLN A 305 -9.00 1.52 9.51
N ASN A 306 -8.69 0.61 10.44
CA ASN A 306 -7.58 0.82 11.37
C ASN A 306 -6.24 0.95 10.62
N GLY A 307 -6.05 0.16 9.57
CA GLY A 307 -4.83 0.20 8.74
C GLY A 307 -4.70 1.47 7.93
N ASP A 308 -5.81 2.04 7.48
CA ASP A 308 -5.82 3.30 6.75
C ASP A 308 -5.31 4.45 7.64
N PHE A 309 -5.95 4.63 8.79
CA PHE A 309 -5.58 5.70 9.72
C PHE A 309 -4.16 5.54 10.26
N LEU A 310 -3.78 4.29 10.60
CA LEU A 310 -2.46 4.01 11.13
C LEU A 310 -1.35 4.31 10.11
N ALA A 311 -1.53 3.90 8.86
CA ALA A 311 -0.52 4.09 7.84
C ALA A 311 -0.33 5.58 7.49
N ASP A 312 -1.39 6.35 7.42
CA ASP A 312 -1.31 7.79 7.15
C ASP A 312 -0.69 8.56 8.33
N MET A 313 -1.03 8.19 9.56
CA MET A 313 -0.40 8.74 10.76
C MET A 313 1.11 8.45 10.80
N LEU A 314 1.51 7.20 10.49
CA LEU A 314 2.92 6.82 10.42
C LEU A 314 3.64 7.56 9.29
N SER A 315 2.99 7.77 8.13
CA SER A 315 3.59 8.51 7.02
C SER A 315 3.93 9.94 7.39
N ALA A 316 3.04 10.61 8.13
CA ALA A 316 3.28 11.98 8.61
C ALA A 316 4.52 12.08 9.53
N GLN A 317 4.87 11.00 10.20
CA GLN A 317 6.05 10.96 11.08
C GLN A 317 7.39 10.91 10.33
N VAL A 318 7.39 10.48 9.08
CA VAL A 318 8.62 10.21 8.32
C VAL A 318 8.81 11.09 7.08
N GLY A 319 7.97 12.11 6.89
CA GLY A 319 8.07 13.05 5.77
C GLY A 319 6.82 13.12 4.89
N GLY A 320 5.73 12.45 5.28
CA GLY A 320 4.42 12.53 4.63
C GLY A 320 4.22 11.57 3.46
N VAL A 321 3.03 11.65 2.87
CA VAL A 321 2.60 10.76 1.78
C VAL A 321 3.44 10.88 0.50
N GLY A 322 4.17 11.98 0.33
CA GLY A 322 5.07 12.18 -0.82
C GLY A 322 6.25 11.22 -0.90
N ILE A 323 6.55 10.51 0.21
CA ILE A 323 7.61 9.49 0.28
C ILE A 323 7.09 8.11 0.65
N MET A 324 5.78 7.92 0.71
CA MET A 324 5.15 6.66 1.13
C MET A 324 4.88 5.74 -0.06
N PRO A 325 5.50 4.56 -0.14
CA PRO A 325 5.14 3.54 -1.11
C PRO A 325 4.00 2.66 -0.63
N ALA A 326 3.26 2.08 -1.58
CA ALA A 326 2.29 1.03 -1.31
C ALA A 326 2.35 -0.10 -2.34
N ALA A 327 1.91 -1.28 -1.90
CA ALA A 327 1.59 -2.40 -2.77
C ALA A 327 0.23 -2.97 -2.40
N ASN A 328 -0.54 -3.37 -3.40
CA ASN A 328 -1.79 -4.10 -3.24
C ASN A 328 -1.58 -5.50 -3.80
N LEU A 329 -1.76 -6.51 -2.99
CA LEU A 329 -1.28 -7.85 -3.26
C LEU A 329 -2.37 -8.90 -3.05
N ASN A 330 -2.30 -9.94 -3.88
CA ASN A 330 -2.87 -11.24 -3.61
C ASN A 330 -1.89 -12.34 -4.04
N ASN A 331 -2.35 -13.57 -4.16
CA ASN A 331 -1.47 -14.69 -4.56
C ASN A 331 -1.13 -14.72 -6.05
N ASP A 332 -1.79 -13.92 -6.89
CA ASP A 332 -1.71 -13.97 -8.35
C ASP A 332 -1.36 -12.61 -9.00
N VAL A 333 -1.61 -11.50 -8.33
CA VAL A 333 -1.37 -10.14 -8.83
C VAL A 333 -0.68 -9.29 -7.76
N ALA A 334 0.35 -8.54 -8.18
CA ALA A 334 1.02 -7.54 -7.36
C ALA A 334 0.91 -6.17 -8.03
N PHE A 335 0.29 -5.21 -7.34
CA PHE A 335 0.00 -3.89 -7.86
C PHE A 335 0.62 -2.81 -6.99
N PHE A 336 1.59 -2.07 -7.51
CA PHE A 336 2.36 -1.06 -6.78
C PHE A 336 1.84 0.35 -7.08
N GLU A 337 1.86 1.24 -6.09
CA GLU A 337 1.34 2.59 -6.24
C GLU A 337 1.93 3.57 -5.22
N PRO A 338 2.10 4.88 -5.56
CA PRO A 338 2.29 5.92 -4.57
C PRO A 338 1.01 6.13 -3.77
N THR A 339 1.13 6.60 -2.53
CA THR A 339 -0.04 6.81 -1.66
C THR A 339 -0.63 8.22 -1.75
N HIS A 340 0.10 9.16 -2.35
CA HIS A 340 -0.37 10.54 -2.51
C HIS A 340 -1.49 10.67 -3.56
N GLY A 341 -2.25 11.77 -3.48
CA GLY A 341 -3.31 12.12 -4.44
C GLY A 341 -2.78 12.69 -5.76
N THR A 342 -3.71 13.12 -6.60
CA THR A 342 -3.43 13.62 -7.97
C THR A 342 -2.87 15.04 -8.02
N PHE A 343 -3.04 15.86 -6.98
CA PHE A 343 -2.51 17.21 -6.86
C PHE A 343 -2.64 18.04 -8.16
N GLU A 344 -3.84 18.11 -8.71
CA GLU A 344 -4.18 18.77 -9.99
C GLU A 344 -3.60 20.19 -10.13
N ARG A 345 -3.46 20.92 -9.00
CA ARG A 345 -2.93 22.30 -8.99
C ARG A 345 -1.49 22.43 -9.46
N ILE A 346 -0.69 21.38 -9.35
CA ILE A 346 0.74 21.40 -9.73
C ILE A 346 1.05 20.41 -10.85
N ALA A 347 0.04 19.74 -11.38
CA ALA A 347 0.16 18.80 -12.49
C ALA A 347 0.74 19.49 -13.74
N GLY A 348 1.71 18.85 -14.39
CA GLY A 348 2.40 19.36 -15.57
C GLY A 348 3.36 20.53 -15.30
N GLN A 349 3.58 20.91 -14.02
CA GLN A 349 4.51 21.99 -13.67
C GLN A 349 5.92 21.50 -13.30
N ASN A 350 6.16 20.21 -13.41
CA ASN A 350 7.43 19.58 -13.04
C ASN A 350 7.89 19.85 -11.58
N LYS A 351 6.92 19.98 -10.65
CA LYS A 351 7.17 20.30 -9.24
C LYS A 351 6.92 19.15 -8.27
N ALA A 352 6.23 18.11 -8.77
CA ALA A 352 5.82 16.99 -7.93
C ALA A 352 7.02 16.21 -7.38
N ASN A 353 6.89 15.70 -6.16
CA ASN A 353 7.86 14.80 -5.54
C ASN A 353 7.70 13.38 -6.10
N PRO A 354 8.69 12.81 -6.81
CA PRO A 354 8.58 11.47 -7.37
C PRO A 354 8.93 10.36 -6.36
N SER A 355 9.36 10.68 -5.14
CA SER A 355 9.93 9.73 -4.18
C SER A 355 8.98 8.59 -3.82
N SER A 356 7.67 8.86 -3.65
CA SER A 356 6.68 7.82 -3.38
C SER A 356 6.57 6.83 -4.53
N SER A 357 6.55 7.30 -5.78
CA SER A 357 6.54 6.45 -6.98
C SER A 357 7.84 5.66 -7.13
N ILE A 358 8.98 6.29 -6.86
CA ILE A 358 10.31 5.64 -6.86
C ILE A 358 10.36 4.51 -5.82
N LEU A 359 9.94 4.79 -4.59
CA LEU A 359 9.92 3.78 -3.51
C LEU A 359 8.89 2.67 -3.77
N SER A 360 7.78 2.97 -4.46
CA SER A 360 6.84 1.93 -4.91
C SER A 360 7.48 1.01 -5.95
N ALA A 361 8.29 1.55 -6.86
CA ALA A 361 9.09 0.75 -7.78
C ALA A 361 10.18 -0.05 -7.06
N VAL A 362 10.80 0.49 -6.00
CA VAL A 362 11.71 -0.26 -5.11
C VAL A 362 11.00 -1.48 -4.50
N LEU A 363 9.76 -1.32 -3.99
CA LEU A 363 8.97 -2.45 -3.51
C LEU A 363 8.72 -3.48 -4.61
N MET A 364 8.40 -3.03 -5.82
CA MET A 364 8.22 -3.90 -6.99
C MET A 364 9.49 -4.69 -7.31
N LEU A 365 10.64 -4.05 -7.34
CA LEU A 365 11.93 -4.70 -7.61
C LEU A 365 12.29 -5.72 -6.50
N LYS A 366 12.07 -5.39 -5.23
CA LYS A 366 12.24 -6.33 -4.11
C LYS A 366 11.29 -7.53 -4.23
N PHE A 367 10.04 -7.29 -4.61
CA PHE A 367 9.08 -8.37 -4.87
C PHE A 367 9.55 -9.31 -5.99
N MET A 368 10.15 -8.75 -7.05
CA MET A 368 10.74 -9.50 -8.17
C MET A 368 12.08 -10.16 -7.83
N LYS A 369 12.62 -9.98 -6.60
CA LYS A 369 13.97 -10.43 -6.22
C LYS A 369 15.09 -9.80 -7.07
N TRP A 370 14.88 -8.55 -7.47
CA TRP A 370 15.88 -7.72 -8.13
C TRP A 370 16.49 -6.75 -7.10
N ASP A 371 16.98 -7.34 -6.01
CA ASP A 371 17.38 -6.64 -4.79
C ASP A 371 18.54 -5.67 -5.02
N GLU A 372 19.45 -5.96 -5.93
CA GLU A 372 20.59 -5.10 -6.27
C GLU A 372 20.13 -3.74 -6.83
N ALA A 373 19.22 -3.76 -7.83
CA ALA A 373 18.66 -2.53 -8.39
C ALA A 373 17.78 -1.80 -7.37
N ALA A 374 17.01 -2.51 -6.58
CA ALA A 374 16.19 -1.94 -5.51
C ALA A 374 17.04 -1.20 -4.48
N LEU A 375 18.13 -1.81 -4.01
CA LEU A 375 19.06 -1.23 -3.03
C LEU A 375 19.82 -0.03 -3.61
N THR A 376 20.24 -0.10 -4.88
CA THR A 376 20.89 1.01 -5.58
C THR A 376 19.99 2.24 -5.59
N ILE A 377 18.71 2.09 -5.97
CA ILE A 377 17.75 3.21 -5.98
C ILE A 377 17.51 3.75 -4.56
N GLU A 378 17.34 2.86 -3.59
CA GLU A 378 17.04 3.23 -2.20
C GLU A 378 18.18 4.03 -1.57
N ASN A 379 19.42 3.58 -1.76
CA ASN A 379 20.62 4.28 -1.29
C ASN A 379 20.83 5.61 -2.02
N ALA A 380 20.63 5.64 -3.32
CA ALA A 380 20.76 6.86 -4.12
C ALA A 380 19.73 7.92 -3.70
N LEU A 381 18.49 7.53 -3.45
CA LEU A 381 17.48 8.45 -2.92
C LEU A 381 17.86 8.99 -1.54
N GLU A 382 18.35 8.12 -0.64
CA GLU A 382 18.82 8.54 0.69
C GLU A 382 20.00 9.51 0.61
N ASN A 383 20.98 9.24 -0.26
CA ASN A 383 22.13 10.12 -0.50
C ASN A 383 21.71 11.45 -1.10
N THR A 384 20.76 11.47 -2.03
CA THR A 384 20.21 12.69 -2.63
C THR A 384 19.58 13.59 -1.56
N LEU A 385 18.72 13.01 -0.73
CA LEU A 385 18.08 13.72 0.38
C LEU A 385 19.12 14.20 1.43
N ALA A 386 20.10 13.35 1.78
CA ALA A 386 21.15 13.68 2.73
C ALA A 386 22.08 14.81 2.22
N SER A 387 22.24 14.92 0.90
CA SER A 387 22.98 16.01 0.25
C SER A 387 22.20 17.33 0.18
N GLY A 388 20.99 17.38 0.74
CA GLY A 388 20.14 18.57 0.78
C GLY A 388 19.36 18.85 -0.50
N TYR A 389 19.30 17.92 -1.44
CA TYR A 389 18.46 18.05 -2.62
C TYR A 389 17.05 17.54 -2.30
N VAL A 390 16.07 18.43 -2.40
CA VAL A 390 14.67 18.14 -2.02
C VAL A 390 13.70 18.71 -3.04
N THR A 391 12.48 18.22 -3.02
CA THR A 391 11.36 18.77 -3.78
C THR A 391 10.61 19.82 -2.96
N PHE A 392 9.80 20.64 -3.63
CA PHE A 392 9.04 21.73 -3.05
C PHE A 392 8.22 21.38 -1.80
N ASP A 393 7.56 20.24 -1.79
CA ASP A 393 6.72 19.77 -0.67
C ASP A 393 7.53 19.53 0.63
N LEU A 394 8.76 19.07 0.48
CA LEU A 394 9.64 18.80 1.62
C LEU A 394 10.23 20.08 2.24
N THR A 395 10.28 21.19 1.49
CA THR A 395 10.72 22.50 2.03
C THR A 395 9.63 23.21 2.83
N GLN A 396 8.36 22.88 2.61
CA GLN A 396 7.22 23.56 3.25
C GLN A 396 6.73 22.90 4.52
N GLN A 397 7.25 21.76 4.90
CA GLN A 397 6.78 20.99 6.06
C GLN A 397 7.19 21.58 7.42
N GLY A 398 7.50 22.84 7.56
CA GLY A 398 7.50 23.69 8.77
C GLY A 398 7.99 23.13 10.12
N ILE A 399 8.51 21.89 10.18
CA ILE A 399 8.70 21.15 11.43
C ILE A 399 10.09 21.34 12.03
N ASP A 400 11.10 21.57 11.24
CA ASP A 400 12.44 21.98 11.70
C ASP A 400 13.23 22.57 10.52
N THR A 401 13.18 23.89 10.41
CA THR A 401 13.90 24.64 9.36
C THR A 401 15.42 24.53 9.49
N SER A 402 15.95 24.07 10.61
CA SER A 402 17.40 23.93 10.79
C SER A 402 18.00 22.86 9.88
N LYS A 403 17.24 21.83 9.53
CA LYS A 403 17.67 20.76 8.60
C LYS A 403 17.50 21.14 7.12
N THR A 404 16.66 22.14 6.82
CA THR A 404 16.37 22.58 5.44
C THR A 404 17.05 23.89 5.06
N HIS A 405 17.73 24.58 5.97
CA HIS A 405 18.38 25.88 5.72
C HIS A 405 19.44 25.86 4.61
N ASN A 406 20.00 24.70 4.27
CA ASN A 406 20.97 24.54 3.19
C ASN A 406 20.41 23.64 2.06
N SER A 407 19.10 23.44 1.97
CA SER A 407 18.53 22.58 0.94
C SER A 407 18.34 23.31 -0.38
N THR A 408 18.58 22.60 -1.48
CA THR A 408 18.32 23.05 -2.84
C THR A 408 17.02 22.40 -3.32
N THR A 409 16.01 23.23 -3.60
CA THR A 409 14.74 22.76 -4.16
C THR A 409 14.91 22.46 -5.64
N LEU A 410 14.60 21.24 -6.03
CA LEU A 410 14.69 20.76 -7.41
C LEU A 410 13.31 20.56 -8.02
N SER A 411 13.25 20.60 -9.34
CA SER A 411 12.09 20.12 -10.10
C SER A 411 11.99 18.58 -10.02
N CYS A 412 10.87 18.02 -10.45
CA CYS A 412 10.66 16.56 -10.47
C CYS A 412 11.73 15.84 -11.31
N THR A 413 12.06 16.37 -12.48
CA THR A 413 13.09 15.81 -13.37
C THR A 413 14.49 15.99 -12.82
N ASP A 414 14.86 17.20 -12.35
CA ASP A 414 16.19 17.45 -11.80
C ASP A 414 16.46 16.63 -10.54
N PHE A 415 15.42 16.40 -9.72
CA PHE A 415 15.52 15.53 -8.56
C PHE A 415 15.82 14.07 -8.97
N ALA A 416 15.16 13.59 -10.02
CA ALA A 416 15.42 12.25 -10.55
C ALA A 416 16.83 12.11 -11.13
N ASP A 417 17.31 13.13 -11.83
CA ASP A 417 18.69 13.16 -12.35
C ASP A 417 19.71 13.10 -11.22
N LYS A 418 19.45 13.82 -10.12
CA LYS A 418 20.29 13.72 -8.91
C LYS A 418 20.26 12.34 -8.26
N VAL A 419 19.14 11.65 -8.25
CA VAL A 419 19.07 10.27 -7.79
C VAL A 419 19.92 9.35 -8.68
N ILE A 420 19.86 9.52 -10.00
CA ILE A 420 20.65 8.72 -10.95
C ILE A 420 22.15 9.01 -10.83
N GLU A 421 22.56 10.25 -10.55
CA GLU A 421 23.96 10.62 -10.30
C GLU A 421 24.57 9.87 -9.09
N HIS A 422 23.77 9.37 -8.18
CA HIS A 422 24.21 8.63 -7.00
C HIS A 422 24.23 7.08 -7.18
N PHE A 423 24.07 6.55 -8.40
CA PHE A 423 24.12 5.11 -8.72
C PHE A 423 25.53 4.52 -8.67
#